data_79523bbf488d05d95caa0559f54b1fe1
#
_entry.id   79523bbf488d05d95caa0559f54b1fe1
#
_cell.length_a   1.000
_cell.length_b   1.000
_cell.length_c   1.000
_cell.angle_alpha   90.00
_cell.angle_beta   90.00
_cell.angle_gamma   90.00
#
_symmetry.space_group_name_H-M   'P 1'
#
loop_
_entity.id
_entity.type
_entity.pdbx_description
1 polymer ?
#
loop_
_entity_poly.entity_id
_entity_poly.type
_entity_poly.pdbx_seq_one_letter_code
_entity_poly.pdbx_strand_id
1 'polypeptide(L)'
;MRHLVRPAALVANFFDMLPPAQVATATVIQQAVIAAEPDLAQTVRWGNLMFLYRGSNLMAMALHKGQAHLQVLNGAELMMRFPQLDGVGRGMRILKFRYSQPVDAL
;
A
#
# COMPACT_ATOMS: atom_id res chain seq x y z
N MET A 1 9.12 30.98 -5.40
CA MET A 1 9.66 29.61 -5.56
C MET A 1 8.65 28.61 -5.05
N ARG A 2 8.43 27.56 -5.81
CA ARG A 2 7.47 26.55 -5.42
C ARG A 2 8.16 25.45 -4.60
N HIS A 3 7.60 25.15 -3.45
CA HIS A 3 8.10 24.06 -2.62
C HIS A 3 7.42 22.77 -3.00
N LEU A 4 8.23 21.78 -3.37
CA LEU A 4 7.74 20.43 -3.63
C LEU A 4 7.88 19.61 -2.36
N VAL A 5 6.77 19.04 -1.91
CA VAL A 5 6.80 18.14 -0.76
C VAL A 5 7.40 16.83 -1.21
N ARG A 6 8.46 16.39 -0.53
CA ARG A 6 9.11 15.13 -0.86
C ARG A 6 8.19 13.96 -0.56
N PRO A 7 8.24 12.89 -1.37
CA PRO A 7 7.41 11.70 -1.11
C PRO A 7 7.57 11.15 0.31
N ALA A 8 8.78 11.14 0.85
CA ALA A 8 9.00 10.66 2.22
C ALA A 8 8.21 11.50 3.25
N ALA A 9 8.13 12.81 3.06
CA ALA A 9 7.35 13.68 3.95
C ALA A 9 5.86 13.45 3.79
N LEU A 10 5.39 13.21 2.57
CA LEU A 10 3.99 12.87 2.33
C LEU A 10 3.62 11.56 3.02
N VAL A 11 4.47 10.55 2.94
CA VAL A 11 4.23 9.25 3.57
C VAL A 11 4.21 9.40 5.09
N ALA A 12 5.18 10.11 5.66
CA ALA A 12 5.21 10.35 7.11
C ALA A 12 3.95 11.05 7.58
N ASN A 13 3.52 12.10 6.87
CA ASN A 13 2.31 12.83 7.20
C ASN A 13 1.07 11.95 7.10
N PHE A 14 1.02 11.07 6.10
CA PHE A 14 -0.08 10.12 5.95
C PHE A 14 -0.27 9.29 7.21
N PHE A 15 0.82 8.72 7.75
CA PHE A 15 0.76 7.92 8.98
C PHE A 15 0.45 8.76 10.21
N ASP A 16 1.01 9.98 10.28
CA ASP A 16 0.79 10.87 11.42
C ASP A 16 -0.67 11.28 11.59
N MET A 17 -1.42 11.30 10.50
CA MET A 17 -2.83 11.70 10.53
C MET A 17 -3.79 10.54 10.75
N LEU A 18 -3.30 9.32 10.83
CA LEU A 18 -4.17 8.16 11.02
C LEU A 18 -4.66 8.03 12.46
N PRO A 19 -5.93 7.61 12.65
CA PRO A 19 -6.38 7.22 13.98
C PRO A 19 -5.53 6.06 14.52
N PRO A 20 -5.32 5.98 15.85
CA PRO A 20 -4.49 4.93 16.43
C PRO A 20 -4.89 3.51 16.02
N ALA A 21 -6.19 3.25 15.87
CA ALA A 21 -6.67 1.93 15.48
C ALA A 21 -6.22 1.51 14.09
N GLN A 22 -5.91 2.48 13.22
CA GLN A 22 -5.51 2.22 11.84
C GLN A 22 -3.99 2.14 11.67
N VAL A 23 -3.23 2.82 12.52
CA VAL A 23 -1.78 2.92 12.37
C VAL A 23 -1.11 1.54 12.37
N ALA A 24 -1.49 0.68 13.31
CA ALA A 24 -0.85 -0.63 13.44
C ALA A 24 -1.03 -1.47 12.17
N THR A 25 -2.27 -1.56 11.68
CA THR A 25 -2.57 -2.33 10.46
C THR A 25 -1.86 -1.73 9.25
N ALA A 26 -1.95 -0.42 9.08
CA ALA A 26 -1.33 0.27 7.95
C ALA A 26 0.19 0.07 7.95
N THR A 27 0.83 0.14 9.12
CA THR A 27 2.27 -0.04 9.25
C THR A 27 2.68 -1.46 8.87
N VAL A 28 1.95 -2.47 9.33
CA VAL A 28 2.27 -3.86 9.01
C VAL A 28 2.12 -4.11 7.50
N ILE A 29 1.05 -3.60 6.89
CA ILE A 29 0.86 -3.74 5.43
C ILE A 29 2.01 -3.06 4.68
N GLN A 30 2.35 -1.83 5.04
CA GLN A 30 3.46 -1.11 4.42
C GLN A 30 4.77 -1.90 4.53
N GLN A 31 5.08 -2.39 5.71
CA GLN A 31 6.32 -3.12 5.94
C GLN A 31 6.36 -4.43 5.16
N ALA A 32 5.23 -5.14 5.08
CA ALA A 32 5.16 -6.38 4.32
C ALA A 32 5.36 -6.14 2.83
N VAL A 33 4.75 -5.09 2.28
CA VAL A 33 4.91 -4.74 0.86
C VAL A 33 6.36 -4.37 0.54
N ILE A 34 6.97 -3.53 1.35
CA ILE A 34 8.35 -3.09 1.11
C ILE A 34 9.35 -4.22 1.36
N ALA A 35 9.08 -5.10 2.32
CA ALA A 35 9.93 -6.26 2.53
C ALA A 35 9.90 -7.22 1.34
N ALA A 36 8.73 -7.37 0.71
CA ALA A 36 8.59 -8.20 -0.48
C ALA A 36 9.28 -7.59 -1.70
N GLU A 37 9.25 -6.26 -1.84
CA GLU A 37 9.91 -5.56 -2.95
C GLU A 37 10.49 -4.23 -2.47
N PRO A 38 11.76 -4.23 -2.04
CA PRO A 38 12.39 -3.01 -1.52
C PRO A 38 12.55 -1.87 -2.54
N ASP A 39 12.44 -2.18 -3.83
CA ASP A 39 12.60 -1.18 -4.89
C ASP A 39 11.35 -0.36 -5.15
N LEU A 40 10.25 -0.66 -4.46
CA LEU A 40 9.03 0.12 -4.63
C LEU A 40 9.19 1.51 -4.03
N ALA A 41 8.82 2.51 -4.83
CA ALA A 41 8.70 3.87 -4.34
C ALA A 41 7.33 4.06 -3.69
N GLN A 42 7.25 5.00 -2.76
CA GLN A 42 6.02 5.32 -2.06
C GLN A 42 5.69 6.80 -2.22
N THR A 43 4.43 7.10 -2.39
CA THR A 43 3.91 8.47 -2.36
C THR A 43 2.46 8.45 -1.88
N VAL A 44 1.86 9.62 -1.72
CA VAL A 44 0.46 9.73 -1.33
C VAL A 44 -0.28 10.47 -2.44
N ARG A 45 -1.36 9.87 -2.94
CA ARG A 45 -2.24 10.48 -3.92
C ARG A 45 -3.68 10.14 -3.59
N TRP A 46 -4.55 11.12 -3.75
CA TRP A 46 -5.99 10.92 -3.50
C TRP A 46 -6.29 10.36 -2.11
N GLY A 47 -5.45 10.74 -1.12
CA GLY A 47 -5.60 10.26 0.24
C GLY A 47 -5.14 8.83 0.49
N ASN A 48 -4.53 8.18 -0.49
CA ASN A 48 -4.08 6.79 -0.38
C ASN A 48 -2.55 6.72 -0.41
N LEU A 49 -2.00 5.71 0.27
CA LEU A 49 -0.58 5.41 0.17
C LEU A 49 -0.36 4.58 -1.09
N MET A 50 0.40 5.13 -2.03
CA MET A 50 0.66 4.49 -3.32
C MET A 50 2.03 3.82 -3.32
N PHE A 51 2.09 2.62 -3.90
CA PHE A 51 3.35 1.91 -4.14
C PHE A 51 3.60 1.85 -5.64
N LEU A 52 4.75 2.36 -6.06
CA LEU A 52 5.09 2.49 -7.47
C LEU A 52 6.32 1.66 -7.81
N TYR A 53 6.29 1.06 -8.99
CA TYR A 53 7.45 0.38 -9.54
C TYR A 53 7.80 1.03 -10.87
N ARG A 54 9.01 1.62 -10.94
CA ARG A 54 9.49 2.32 -12.14
C ARG A 54 8.47 3.34 -12.66
N GLY A 55 7.89 4.10 -11.74
CA GLY A 55 6.93 5.15 -12.08
C GLY A 55 5.50 4.68 -12.30
N SER A 56 5.26 3.39 -12.34
CA SER A 56 3.90 2.84 -12.51
C SER A 56 3.27 2.53 -11.17
N ASN A 57 2.02 2.91 -10.98
CA ASN A 57 1.28 2.58 -9.77
C ASN A 57 0.94 1.09 -9.77
N LEU A 58 1.49 0.34 -8.81
CA LEU A 58 1.19 -1.08 -8.67
C LEU A 58 0.12 -1.35 -7.64
N MET A 59 0.19 -0.67 -6.51
CA MET A 59 -0.71 -0.89 -5.39
C MET A 59 -1.08 0.43 -4.76
N ALA A 60 -2.25 0.46 -4.14
CA ALA A 60 -2.70 1.59 -3.33
C ALA A 60 -3.31 1.06 -2.03
N MET A 61 -2.89 1.64 -0.91
CA MET A 61 -3.52 1.33 0.38
C MET A 61 -4.51 2.42 0.71
N ALA A 62 -5.78 2.06 0.74
CA ALA A 62 -6.88 2.94 1.12
C ALA A 62 -7.41 2.52 2.49
N LEU A 63 -7.50 3.49 3.39
CA LEU A 63 -7.94 3.21 4.76
C LEU A 63 -9.38 3.66 4.92
N HIS A 64 -10.24 2.70 5.22
CA HIS A 64 -11.65 2.93 5.48
C HIS A 64 -11.92 2.79 6.97
N LYS A 65 -13.14 3.12 7.39
CA LYS A 65 -13.48 3.17 8.80
C LYS A 65 -13.25 1.85 9.53
N GLY A 66 -13.62 0.73 8.93
CA GLY A 66 -13.55 -0.58 9.58
C GLY A 66 -12.41 -1.48 9.09
N GLN A 67 -11.78 -1.13 8.00
CA GLN A 67 -10.77 -1.99 7.38
C GLN A 67 -9.88 -1.24 6.41
N ALA A 68 -8.67 -1.74 6.23
CA ALA A 68 -7.76 -1.25 5.20
C ALA A 68 -7.95 -2.07 3.93
N HIS A 69 -7.90 -1.39 2.79
CA HIS A 69 -7.93 -2.05 1.49
C HIS A 69 -6.57 -1.88 0.82
N LEU A 70 -5.94 -2.99 0.45
CA LEU A 70 -4.78 -2.95 -0.42
C LEU A 70 -5.26 -3.27 -1.83
N GLN A 71 -5.28 -2.25 -2.68
CA GLN A 71 -5.72 -2.38 -4.07
C GLN A 71 -4.53 -2.74 -4.94
N VAL A 72 -4.63 -3.85 -5.65
CA VAL A 72 -3.62 -4.26 -6.63
C VAL A 72 -4.08 -3.74 -7.98
N LEU A 73 -3.34 -2.77 -8.52
CA LEU A 73 -3.75 -2.03 -9.71
C LEU A 73 -3.33 -2.72 -11.01
N ASN A 74 -2.28 -3.53 -10.96
CA ASN A 74 -1.81 -4.27 -12.12
C ASN A 74 -1.41 -5.69 -11.68
N GLY A 75 -2.42 -6.54 -11.57
CA GLY A 75 -2.24 -7.90 -11.05
C GLY A 75 -1.35 -8.77 -11.93
N ALA A 76 -1.42 -8.61 -13.24
CA ALA A 76 -0.60 -9.42 -14.14
C ALA A 76 0.89 -9.14 -13.95
N GLU A 77 1.27 -7.86 -13.90
CA GLU A 77 2.67 -7.49 -13.67
C GLU A 77 3.12 -7.92 -12.28
N LEU A 78 2.25 -7.76 -11.29
CA LEU A 78 2.57 -8.13 -9.92
C LEU A 78 2.80 -9.63 -9.79
N MET A 79 2.00 -10.46 -10.49
CA MET A 79 2.18 -11.91 -10.48
C MET A 79 3.50 -12.35 -11.08
N MET A 80 4.00 -11.65 -12.09
CA MET A 80 5.29 -11.94 -12.67
C MET A 80 6.43 -11.74 -11.66
N ARG A 81 6.29 -10.76 -10.79
CA ARG A 81 7.30 -10.45 -9.78
C ARG A 81 7.09 -11.22 -8.48
N PHE A 82 5.85 -11.56 -8.18
CA PHE A 82 5.47 -12.24 -6.93
C PHE A 82 4.59 -13.44 -7.26
N PRO A 83 5.19 -14.56 -7.74
CA PRO A 83 4.42 -15.73 -8.09
C PRO A 83 3.54 -16.28 -6.96
N GLN A 84 3.91 -16.01 -5.71
CA GLN A 84 3.12 -16.41 -4.57
C GLN A 84 1.73 -15.75 -4.50
N LEU A 85 1.51 -14.71 -5.30
CA LEU A 85 0.20 -14.09 -5.43
C LEU A 85 -0.65 -14.71 -6.53
N ASP A 86 -0.26 -15.89 -7.00
CA ASP A 86 -1.05 -16.63 -7.97
C ASP A 86 -2.49 -16.78 -7.46
N GLY A 87 -3.44 -16.50 -8.33
CA GLY A 87 -4.84 -16.49 -7.96
C GLY A 87 -5.40 -15.12 -7.61
N VAL A 88 -4.54 -14.11 -7.45
CA VAL A 88 -5.00 -12.72 -7.28
C VAL A 88 -5.75 -12.26 -8.54
N GLY A 89 -5.44 -12.85 -9.69
CA GLY A 89 -6.10 -12.53 -10.94
C GLY A 89 -5.45 -11.38 -11.67
N ARG A 90 -6.00 -11.09 -12.84
CA ARG A 90 -5.51 -10.00 -13.68
C ARG A 90 -6.31 -8.75 -13.40
N GLY A 91 -5.65 -7.60 -13.56
CA GLY A 91 -6.27 -6.31 -13.34
C GLY A 91 -6.33 -5.94 -11.86
N MET A 92 -7.31 -5.12 -11.51
CA MET A 92 -7.42 -4.61 -10.15
C MET A 92 -8.01 -5.67 -9.21
N ARG A 93 -7.35 -5.84 -8.07
CA ARG A 93 -7.82 -6.69 -6.98
C ARG A 93 -7.76 -5.93 -5.68
N ILE A 94 -8.61 -6.31 -4.74
CA ILE A 94 -8.64 -5.66 -3.43
C ILE A 94 -8.46 -6.73 -2.36
N LEU A 95 -7.43 -6.53 -1.53
CA LEU A 95 -7.21 -7.32 -0.33
C LEU A 95 -7.69 -6.49 0.86
N LYS A 96 -8.50 -7.10 1.72
CA LYS A 96 -9.15 -6.39 2.82
C LYS A 96 -8.58 -6.88 4.15
N PHE A 97 -8.21 -5.94 5.03
CA PHE A 97 -7.64 -6.23 6.34
C PHE A 97 -8.43 -5.48 7.40
N ARG A 98 -9.06 -6.20 8.31
CA ARG A 98 -9.79 -5.59 9.43
C ARG A 98 -8.80 -5.11 10.48
N TYR A 99 -9.04 -3.91 11.04
CA TYR A 99 -8.16 -3.36 12.06
C TYR A 99 -8.17 -4.17 13.35
N SER A 100 -9.25 -4.88 13.61
CA SER A 100 -9.38 -5.71 14.80
C SER A 100 -8.67 -7.05 14.71
N GLN A 101 -8.08 -7.38 13.57
CA GLN A 101 -7.42 -8.66 13.34
C GLN A 101 -5.96 -8.45 12.96
N PRO A 102 -5.06 -9.35 13.37
CA PRO A 102 -3.67 -9.29 12.92
C PRO A 102 -3.59 -9.45 11.41
N VAL A 103 -2.62 -8.76 10.81
CA VAL A 103 -2.32 -8.91 9.38
C VAL A 103 -1.39 -10.11 9.22
N ASP A 104 -1.81 -11.08 8.40
CA ASP A 104 -0.94 -12.19 8.05
C ASP A 104 0.09 -11.68 7.03
N ALA A 105 1.36 -11.72 7.42
CA ALA A 105 2.44 -11.35 6.53
C ALA A 105 2.58 -12.41 5.43
N LEU A 106 2.61 -11.95 4.20
CA LEU A 106 2.80 -12.83 3.05
C LEU A 106 4.24 -13.28 2.91
#